data_ad56d283df6bfba39f9a4cd84a9f64ae
#
_entry.id   ad56d283df6bfba39f9a4cd84a9f64ae
#
_cell.length_a   1.000
_cell.length_b   1.000
_cell.length_c   1.000
_cell.angle_alpha   90.00
_cell.angle_beta   90.00
_cell.angle_gamma   90.00
#
_symmetry.space_group_name_H-M   'P 1'
#
loop_
_entity.id
_entity.type
_entity.pdbx_description
1 polymer ?
#
loop_
_entity_poly.entity_id
_entity_poly.type
_entity_poly.pdbx_seq_one_letter_code
_entity_poly.pdbx_strand_id
1 'polypeptide(L)' 'MYLNDDLLDSKLQHILYGNKIIGQIRMKNDSYEVYLYEPQRRMTRVKTYEEVEEILKSVSRSLKEQNRK' A
#
# COMPACT_ATOMS: atom_id res chain seq x y z
N MET A 1 -2.54 -4.56 -8.91
CA MET A 1 -2.31 -4.36 -7.47
C MET A 1 -3.63 -4.35 -6.73
N TYR A 2 -3.71 -5.00 -5.61
CA TYR A 2 -4.94 -5.07 -4.83
C TYR A 2 -4.62 -5.14 -3.34
N LEU A 3 -5.65 -4.97 -2.51
CA LEU A 3 -5.55 -5.02 -1.06
C LEU A 3 -6.15 -6.32 -0.55
N ASN A 4 -5.53 -6.86 0.49
CA ASN A 4 -6.00 -8.08 1.13
C ASN A 4 -5.99 -7.88 2.63
N ASP A 5 -7.13 -8.16 3.28
CA ASP A 5 -7.26 -8.00 4.71
C ASP A 5 -6.45 -9.04 5.46
N ASP A 6 -5.86 -8.62 6.57
CA ASP A 6 -5.20 -9.54 7.48
C ASP A 6 -6.25 -10.31 8.26
N LEU A 7 -6.13 -11.63 8.30
CA LEU A 7 -7.09 -12.48 8.99
C LEU A 7 -7.05 -12.32 10.51
N LEU A 8 -5.91 -11.89 11.03
CA LEU A 8 -5.71 -11.75 12.48
C LEU A 8 -5.97 -10.33 12.98
N ASP A 9 -5.95 -9.35 12.09
CA ASP A 9 -6.15 -7.95 12.43
C ASP A 9 -6.99 -7.26 11.35
N SER A 10 -8.24 -6.97 11.68
CA SER A 10 -9.17 -6.36 10.74
C SER A 10 -8.80 -4.94 10.35
N LYS A 11 -7.88 -4.32 11.09
CA LYS A 11 -7.41 -2.95 10.80
C LYS A 11 -6.15 -2.92 9.97
N LEU A 12 -5.71 -4.07 9.50
CA LEU A 12 -4.49 -4.19 8.71
C LEU A 12 -4.83 -4.78 7.34
N GLN A 13 -4.32 -4.14 6.30
CA GLN A 13 -4.47 -4.64 4.93
C GLN A 13 -3.09 -4.77 4.30
N HIS A 14 -2.90 -5.83 3.54
CA HIS A 14 -1.66 -6.05 2.80
C HIS A 14 -1.83 -5.53 1.38
N ILE A 15 -0.80 -4.88 0.86
CA ILE A 15 -0.77 -4.39 -0.51
C ILE A 15 -0.04 -5.42 -1.36
N LEU A 16 -0.74 -5.94 -2.37
CA LEU A 16 -0.18 -6.98 -3.24
C LEU A 16 0.00 -6.46 -4.66
N TYR A 17 1.11 -6.84 -5.25
CA TYR A 17 1.40 -6.58 -6.66
C TYR A 17 1.80 -7.92 -7.28
N GLY A 18 0.89 -8.48 -8.09
CA GLY A 18 1.04 -9.84 -8.55
C GLY A 18 0.97 -10.80 -7.37
N ASN A 19 1.99 -11.62 -7.19
CA ASN A 19 2.06 -12.59 -6.10
C ASN A 19 2.88 -12.11 -4.91
N LYS A 20 3.25 -10.83 -4.90
CA LYS A 20 4.19 -10.32 -3.92
C LYS A 20 3.54 -9.26 -3.04
N ILE A 21 3.80 -9.34 -1.74
CA ILE A 21 3.38 -8.30 -0.80
C ILE A 21 4.41 -7.17 -0.86
N ILE A 22 3.97 -5.99 -1.26
CA ILE A 22 4.85 -4.83 -1.43
C ILE A 22 4.67 -3.77 -0.34
N GLY A 23 3.72 -3.98 0.57
CA GLY A 23 3.49 -3.04 1.64
C GLY A 23 2.29 -3.43 2.48
N GLN A 24 1.90 -2.54 3.36
CA GLN A 24 0.71 -2.73 4.18
C GLN A 24 0.09 -1.39 4.54
N ILE A 25 -1.20 -1.41 4.85
CA ILE A 25 -1.93 -0.24 5.31
C ILE A 25 -2.49 -0.58 6.69
N ARG A 26 -2.20 0.26 7.66
CA ARG A 26 -2.76 0.13 9.00
C ARG A 26 -3.78 1.24 9.23
N MET A 27 -4.99 0.86 9.60
CA MET A 27 -6.04 1.81 9.88
C MET A 27 -6.00 2.23 11.34
N LYS A 28 -5.96 3.54 11.55
CA LYS A 28 -6.03 4.14 12.88
C LYS A 28 -7.39 4.83 13.03
N ASN A 29 -7.69 5.35 14.24
CA ASN A 29 -8.99 5.95 14.50
C ASN A 29 -9.33 7.10 13.57
N ASP A 30 -8.35 7.89 13.18
CA ASP A 30 -8.56 9.09 12.38
C ASP A 30 -7.60 9.22 11.21
N SER A 31 -6.83 8.16 10.91
CA SER A 31 -5.84 8.23 9.84
C SER A 31 -5.48 6.83 9.35
N TYR A 32 -4.74 6.81 8.24
CA TYR A 32 -4.20 5.59 7.65
C TYR A 32 -2.69 5.71 7.59
N GLU A 33 -1.99 4.63 7.98
CA GLU A 33 -0.55 4.56 7.83
C GLU A 33 -0.23 3.58 6.71
N VAL A 34 0.44 4.08 5.67
CA VAL A 34 0.81 3.28 4.51
C VAL A 34 2.30 2.98 4.60
N TYR A 35 2.62 1.70 4.73
CA TYR A 35 4.00 1.22 4.77
C TYR A 35 4.31 0.56 3.45
N LEU A 36 5.34 1.03 2.77
CA LEU A 36 5.77 0.47 1.48
C LEU A 36 7.14 -0.16 1.64
N TYR A 37 7.29 -1.34 1.06
CA TYR A 37 8.57 -2.04 1.01
C TYR A 37 9.26 -1.87 -0.33
N GLU A 38 8.47 -1.73 -1.38
CA GLU A 38 8.94 -1.57 -2.75
C GLU A 38 8.16 -0.47 -3.46
N PRO A 39 8.76 0.24 -4.41
CA PRO A 39 10.14 0.11 -4.92
C PRO A 39 11.21 0.53 -3.93
N GLN A 40 10.83 1.21 -2.86
CA GLN A 40 11.74 1.53 -1.77
C GLN A 40 10.95 1.67 -0.48
N ARG A 41 11.62 1.45 0.64
CA ARG A 41 10.97 1.54 1.94
C ARG A 41 10.50 2.94 2.22
N ARG A 42 9.23 3.06 2.57
CA ARG A 42 8.61 4.35 2.78
C ARG A 42 7.40 4.20 3.70
N MET A 43 7.19 5.19 4.55
CA MET A 43 5.99 5.25 5.38
C MET A 43 5.33 6.60 5.19
N THR A 44 4.03 6.59 4.94
CA THR A 44 3.24 7.80 4.76
C THR A 44 1.98 7.70 5.59
N ARG A 45 1.65 8.77 6.29
CA ARG A 45 0.40 8.86 7.03
C ARG A 45 -0.54 9.81 6.29
N VAL A 46 -1.78 9.35 6.08
CA VAL A 46 -2.80 10.13 5.40
C VAL A 46 -4.09 10.07 6.19
N LYS A 47 -4.99 11.01 5.94
CA LYS A 47 -6.24 11.12 6.68
C LYS A 47 -7.43 10.50 5.98
N THR A 48 -7.37 10.34 4.66
CA THR A 48 -8.50 9.83 3.89
C THR A 48 -8.08 8.63 3.07
N TYR A 49 -9.05 7.78 2.76
CA TYR A 49 -8.81 6.61 1.93
C TYR A 49 -8.49 7.01 0.48
N GLU A 50 -9.02 8.14 0.04
CA GLU A 50 -8.71 8.65 -1.30
C GLU A 50 -7.22 8.92 -1.45
N GLU A 51 -6.60 9.47 -0.40
CA GLU A 51 -5.16 9.69 -0.41
C GLU A 51 -4.39 8.37 -0.46
N VAL A 52 -4.88 7.35 0.22
CA VAL A 52 -4.30 6.01 0.13
C VAL A 52 -4.33 5.51 -1.31
N GLU A 53 -5.46 5.64 -1.98
CA GLU A 53 -5.60 5.18 -3.36
C GLU A 53 -4.63 5.91 -4.29
N GLU A 54 -4.42 7.20 -4.08
CA GLU A 54 -3.47 7.95 -4.90
C GLU A 54 -2.04 7.48 -4.72
N ILE A 55 -1.67 7.15 -3.47
CA ILE A 55 -0.36 6.60 -3.20
C ILE A 55 -0.20 5.26 -3.93
N LEU A 56 -1.23 4.41 -3.88
CA LEU A 56 -1.19 3.11 -4.53
C LEU A 56 -1.08 3.23 -6.05
N LYS A 57 -1.77 4.19 -6.64
CA LYS A 57 -1.66 4.44 -8.08
C LYS A 57 -0.24 4.84 -8.46
N SER A 58 0.35 5.72 -7.66
CA SER A 58 1.72 6.17 -7.89
C SER A 58 2.72 5.03 -7.78
N VAL A 59 2.56 4.18 -6.77
CA VAL A 59 3.41 3.02 -6.56
C VAL A 59 3.28 2.04 -7.72
N SER A 60 2.04 1.77 -8.15
CA SER A 60 1.78 0.87 -9.25
C SER A 60 2.48 1.35 -10.53
N ARG A 61 2.41 2.65 -10.79
CA ARG A 61 3.08 3.25 -11.95
C ARG A 61 4.59 3.07 -11.87
N SER A 62 5.16 3.33 -10.70
CA SER A 62 6.61 3.17 -10.49
C SER A 62 7.05 1.72 -10.71
N LEU A 63 6.29 0.76 -10.20
CA LEU A 63 6.63 -0.65 -10.35
C LEU A 63 6.54 -1.09 -11.82
N LYS A 64 5.56 -0.58 -12.55
CA LYS A 64 5.46 -0.88 -13.98
C LYS A 64 6.65 -0.34 -14.75
N GLU A 65 7.10 0.86 -14.41
CA GLU A 65 8.25 1.46 -15.06
C GLU A 65 9.54 0.68 -14.77
N GLN A 66 9.70 0.18 -13.55
CA GLN A 66 10.86 -0.61 -13.17
C GLN A 66 10.91 -1.94 -13.89
N ASN A 67 9.77 -2.55 -14.15
CA ASN A 67 9.70 -3.84 -14.83
C ASN A 67 9.71 -3.71 -16.36
N ARG A 68 9.65 -2.50 -16.84
CA ARG A 68 9.63 -2.24 -18.27
C ARG A 68 11.05 -2.18 -18.82
N LYS A 69 11.33 -3.07 -19.72
CA LYS A 69 12.65 -3.08 -20.39
C LYS A 69 12.46 -3.06 -21.88
#